data_4041a3739904f5e1d19bc55f9aa9d53c
#
_entry.id   4041a3739904f5e1d19bc55f9aa9d53c
#
_cell.length_a   1.000
_cell.length_b   1.000
_cell.length_c   1.000
_cell.angle_alpha   90.00
_cell.angle_beta   90.00
_cell.angle_gamma   90.00
#
_symmetry.space_group_name_H-M   'P 1'
#
loop_
_entity.id
_entity.type
_entity.pdbx_description
1 polymer ?
#
loop_
_entity_poly.entity_id
_entity_poly.type
_entity_poly.pdbx_seq_one_letter_code
_entity_poly.pdbx_strand_id
1 'polypeptide(L)'
;MSSLQAFTSVMLRLNVEGLVMNDVTQLILMYFIIPLWFTAGIVDWFCHRSSNIAATAGPKESLIHLLMFLEVGIPLFMVLLFEVNSLIIAAGILFFFLHEITALWDVSYAVSKRRVGPIEQHVHSFLEMIPLLALILVIARHWSHFIALFGLGESPADFGLRFKQEPLPTWYLLSVIAVATVLEFLPYVEELIRGMKAKEKSIHLSYLQNTDCRYVYADRNKIFQVF
;
A
#
# COMPACT_ATOMS: atom_id res chain seq x y z
N MET A 1 -12.98 45.80 -30.18
CA MET A 1 -12.36 44.47 -30.04
C MET A 1 -13.22 43.48 -30.79
N SER A 2 -12.68 42.77 -31.76
CA SER A 2 -13.46 41.82 -32.54
C SER A 2 -13.83 40.60 -31.68
N SER A 3 -14.98 39.97 -31.96
CA SER A 3 -15.43 38.74 -31.29
C SER A 3 -14.36 37.63 -31.33
N LEU A 4 -13.53 37.60 -32.34
CA LEU A 4 -12.41 36.69 -32.51
C LEU A 4 -11.30 36.95 -31.49
N GLN A 5 -10.96 38.20 -31.17
CA GLN A 5 -9.95 38.53 -30.13
C GLN A 5 -10.42 38.17 -28.75
N ALA A 6 -11.72 38.35 -28.44
CA ALA A 6 -12.28 37.93 -27.17
C ALA A 6 -12.28 36.40 -27.03
N PHE A 7 -12.66 35.67 -28.08
CA PHE A 7 -12.62 34.21 -28.11
C PHE A 7 -11.17 33.68 -27.92
N THR A 8 -10.21 34.22 -28.65
CA THR A 8 -8.80 33.82 -28.54
C THR A 8 -8.24 34.10 -27.15
N SER A 9 -8.58 35.23 -26.53
CA SER A 9 -8.14 35.57 -25.17
C SER A 9 -8.75 34.65 -24.11
N VAL A 10 -10.00 34.24 -24.28
CA VAL A 10 -10.65 33.26 -23.37
C VAL A 10 -10.02 31.88 -23.53
N MET A 11 -9.78 31.40 -24.76
CA MET A 11 -9.11 30.12 -25.02
C MET A 11 -7.67 30.09 -24.49
N LEU A 12 -6.94 31.21 -24.61
CA LEU A 12 -5.58 31.32 -24.06
C LEU A 12 -5.59 31.26 -22.52
N ARG A 13 -6.55 31.94 -21.87
CA ARG A 13 -6.73 31.86 -20.38
C ARG A 13 -7.08 30.46 -19.92
N LEU A 14 -8.04 29.80 -20.56
CA LEU A 14 -8.42 28.43 -20.19
C LEU A 14 -7.25 27.46 -20.35
N ASN A 15 -6.40 27.64 -21.37
CA ASN A 15 -5.21 26.80 -21.57
C ASN A 15 -4.15 27.06 -20.50
N VAL A 16 -3.91 28.32 -20.13
CA VAL A 16 -2.97 28.69 -19.06
C VAL A 16 -3.48 28.22 -17.71
N GLU A 17 -4.77 28.39 -17.40
CA GLU A 17 -5.38 27.90 -16.15
C GLU A 17 -5.31 26.37 -16.06
N GLY A 18 -5.60 25.65 -17.16
CA GLY A 18 -5.45 24.20 -17.24
C GLY A 18 -4.01 23.73 -17.03
N LEU A 19 -3.02 24.44 -17.57
CA LEU A 19 -1.59 24.13 -17.36
C LEU A 19 -1.18 24.32 -15.90
N VAL A 20 -1.59 25.43 -15.28
CA VAL A 20 -1.31 25.73 -13.87
C VAL A 20 -1.96 24.71 -12.94
N MET A 21 -3.22 24.32 -13.21
CA MET A 21 -3.92 23.31 -12.40
C MET A 21 -3.25 21.93 -12.49
N ASN A 22 -2.73 21.55 -13.67
CA ASN A 22 -1.98 20.31 -13.84
C ASN A 22 -0.70 20.30 -12.99
N ASP A 23 0.04 21.40 -12.97
CA ASP A 23 1.26 21.53 -12.16
C ASP A 23 0.94 21.45 -10.67
N VAL A 24 -0.12 22.11 -10.19
CA VAL A 24 -0.55 22.07 -8.77
C VAL A 24 -0.94 20.64 -8.37
N THR A 25 -1.71 19.93 -9.19
CA THR A 25 -2.09 18.53 -8.89
C THR A 25 -0.87 17.62 -8.79
N GLN A 26 0.11 17.80 -9.67
CA GLN A 26 1.37 17.06 -9.62
C GLN A 26 2.14 17.37 -8.33
N LEU A 27 2.24 18.64 -7.93
CA LEU A 27 2.90 19.04 -6.70
C LEU A 27 2.21 18.45 -5.46
N ILE A 28 0.88 18.43 -5.43
CA ILE A 28 0.12 17.79 -4.34
C ILE A 28 0.44 16.29 -4.27
N LEU A 29 0.42 15.59 -5.40
CA LEU A 29 0.76 14.16 -5.44
C LEU A 29 2.18 13.90 -4.94
N MET A 30 3.16 14.67 -5.44
CA MET A 30 4.58 14.45 -5.15
C MET A 30 4.99 14.85 -3.74
N TYR A 31 4.51 15.99 -3.24
CA TYR A 31 5.03 16.61 -2.01
C TYR A 31 4.06 16.58 -0.84
N PHE A 32 2.83 16.10 -1.03
CA PHE A 32 1.87 15.95 0.04
C PHE A 32 1.36 14.50 0.15
N ILE A 33 0.80 13.93 -0.92
CA ILE A 33 0.17 12.60 -0.87
C ILE A 33 1.21 11.49 -0.62
N ILE A 34 2.30 11.45 -1.39
CA ILE A 34 3.35 10.42 -1.23
C ILE A 34 4.04 10.52 0.16
N PRO A 35 4.49 11.69 0.65
CA PRO A 35 5.00 11.80 2.02
C PRO A 35 3.99 11.45 3.12
N LEU A 36 2.71 11.79 2.92
CA LEU A 36 1.65 11.44 3.86
C LEU A 36 1.46 9.92 3.95
N TRP A 37 1.51 9.22 2.81
CA TRP A 37 1.45 7.77 2.76
C TRP A 37 2.61 7.13 3.52
N PHE A 38 3.86 7.54 3.28
CA PHE A 38 5.03 7.05 4.03
C PHE A 38 4.91 7.33 5.53
N THR A 39 4.36 8.50 5.90
CA THR A 39 4.14 8.82 7.31
C THR A 39 3.11 7.90 7.95
N ALA A 40 2.02 7.61 7.24
CA ALA A 40 0.98 6.71 7.73
C ALA A 40 1.51 5.27 7.89
N GLY A 41 2.28 4.74 6.92
CA GLY A 41 2.84 3.40 6.99
C GLY A 41 3.83 3.20 8.13
N ILE A 42 4.75 4.15 8.36
CA ILE A 42 5.68 4.03 9.50
C ILE A 42 4.94 4.13 10.85
N VAL A 43 3.89 4.96 10.95
CA VAL A 43 3.05 5.03 12.16
C VAL A 43 2.31 3.72 12.38
N ASP A 44 1.81 3.09 11.33
CA ASP A 44 1.17 1.78 11.39
C ASP A 44 2.13 0.71 11.91
N TRP A 45 3.34 0.65 11.38
CA TRP A 45 4.37 -0.26 11.88
C TRP A 45 4.68 -0.05 13.38
N PHE A 46 4.66 1.21 13.88
CA PHE A 46 4.79 1.48 15.31
C PHE A 46 3.60 0.95 16.11
N CYS A 47 2.37 1.04 15.60
CA CYS A 47 1.19 0.44 16.22
C CYS A 47 1.32 -1.08 16.32
N HIS A 48 1.76 -1.75 15.26
CA HIS A 48 2.02 -3.19 15.23
C HIS A 48 3.10 -3.63 16.21
N ARG A 49 4.16 -2.83 16.33
CA ARG A 49 5.22 -3.10 17.28
C ARG A 49 4.74 -2.96 18.72
N SER A 50 3.92 -1.96 19.02
CA SER A 50 3.35 -1.74 20.36
C SER A 50 2.32 -2.81 20.76
N SER A 51 1.56 -3.33 19.81
CA SER A 51 0.57 -4.41 20.01
C SER A 51 1.18 -5.82 20.00
N ASN A 52 2.52 -5.92 19.83
CA ASN A 52 3.26 -7.19 19.79
C ASN A 52 2.72 -8.21 18.78
N ILE A 53 2.45 -7.73 17.57
CA ILE A 53 1.87 -8.51 16.47
C ILE A 53 2.59 -9.85 16.25
N ALA A 54 3.92 -9.89 16.41
CA ALA A 54 4.73 -11.09 16.24
C ALA A 54 4.31 -12.26 17.13
N ALA A 55 3.85 -11.97 18.36
CA ALA A 55 3.43 -12.99 19.30
C ALA A 55 1.92 -13.28 19.26
N THR A 56 1.11 -12.38 18.71
CA THR A 56 -0.36 -12.47 18.68
C THR A 56 -0.88 -12.99 17.36
N ALA A 57 -0.79 -12.20 16.30
CA ALA A 57 -1.26 -12.56 14.95
C ALA A 57 -0.21 -13.31 14.13
N GLY A 58 1.08 -13.06 14.42
CA GLY A 58 2.21 -13.78 13.85
C GLY A 58 2.50 -13.40 12.40
N PRO A 59 3.31 -14.21 11.68
CA PRO A 59 3.86 -13.85 10.37
C PRO A 59 2.81 -13.73 9.27
N LYS A 60 1.59 -14.21 9.48
CA LYS A 60 0.54 -14.14 8.47
C LYS A 60 0.04 -12.71 8.27
N GLU A 61 -0.16 -11.96 9.35
CA GLU A 61 -0.56 -10.54 9.28
C GLU A 61 0.55 -9.72 8.60
N SER A 62 1.81 -9.91 8.98
CA SER A 62 2.94 -9.25 8.31
C SER A 62 3.07 -9.56 6.82
N LEU A 63 2.69 -10.77 6.39
CA LEU A 63 2.67 -11.12 4.97
C LEU A 63 1.54 -10.40 4.22
N ILE A 64 0.38 -10.22 4.86
CA ILE A 64 -0.72 -9.44 4.30
C ILE A 64 -0.29 -7.97 4.12
N HIS A 65 0.43 -7.38 5.09
CA HIS A 65 0.96 -6.01 4.96
C HIS A 65 1.95 -5.86 3.80
N LEU A 66 2.84 -6.85 3.60
CA LEU A 66 3.73 -6.85 2.42
C LEU A 66 2.95 -6.95 1.11
N LEU A 67 1.86 -7.71 1.07
CA LEU A 67 0.99 -7.78 -0.10
C LEU A 67 0.33 -6.42 -0.36
N MET A 68 -0.25 -5.77 0.66
CA MET A 68 -0.83 -4.43 0.55
C MET A 68 0.19 -3.39 0.10
N PHE A 69 1.44 -3.46 0.60
CA PHE A 69 2.52 -2.61 0.14
C PHE A 69 2.80 -2.77 -1.37
N LEU A 70 2.78 -4.00 -1.89
CA LEU A 70 2.96 -4.24 -3.33
C LEU A 70 1.76 -3.75 -4.15
N GLU A 71 0.54 -3.92 -3.65
CA GLU A 71 -0.69 -3.49 -4.32
C GLU A 71 -0.75 -1.96 -4.51
N VAL A 72 -0.20 -1.19 -3.59
CA VAL A 72 -0.07 0.27 -3.73
C VAL A 72 1.23 0.66 -4.45
N GLY A 73 2.32 -0.03 -4.16
CA GLY A 73 3.65 0.28 -4.69
C GLY A 73 3.75 0.07 -6.21
N ILE A 74 3.18 -1.02 -6.75
CA ILE A 74 3.21 -1.30 -8.18
C ILE A 74 2.57 -0.17 -9.00
N PRO A 75 1.29 0.22 -8.77
CA PRO A 75 0.68 1.32 -9.52
C PRO A 75 1.37 2.67 -9.28
N LEU A 76 1.90 2.93 -8.07
CA LEU A 76 2.71 4.10 -7.80
C LEU A 76 3.92 4.16 -8.75
N PHE A 77 4.72 3.08 -8.84
CA PHE A 77 5.87 3.04 -9.75
C PHE A 77 5.46 3.12 -11.22
N MET A 78 4.32 2.53 -11.59
CA MET A 78 3.80 2.68 -12.94
C MET A 78 3.53 4.15 -13.28
N VAL A 79 2.86 4.90 -12.40
CA VAL A 79 2.58 6.34 -12.58
C VAL A 79 3.87 7.18 -12.58
N LEU A 80 4.88 6.81 -11.79
CA LEU A 80 6.14 7.57 -11.73
C LEU A 80 7.03 7.37 -12.95
N LEU A 81 7.03 6.17 -13.55
CA LEU A 81 7.98 5.80 -14.62
C LEU A 81 7.38 5.87 -16.03
N PHE A 82 6.08 5.58 -16.19
CA PHE A 82 5.44 5.45 -17.48
C PHE A 82 4.50 6.62 -17.77
N GLU A 83 4.22 6.86 -19.07
CA GLU A 83 3.18 7.79 -19.50
C GLU A 83 1.83 7.34 -18.98
N VAL A 84 1.12 8.23 -18.28
CA VAL A 84 -0.20 7.92 -17.74
C VAL A 84 -1.23 7.91 -18.86
N ASN A 85 -1.71 6.74 -19.20
CA ASN A 85 -2.71 6.47 -20.22
C ASN A 85 -3.82 5.55 -19.69
N SER A 86 -4.70 5.07 -20.56
CA SER A 86 -5.80 4.19 -20.18
C SER A 86 -5.34 2.90 -19.50
N LEU A 87 -4.19 2.31 -19.89
CA LEU A 87 -3.63 1.14 -19.24
C LEU A 87 -3.25 1.42 -17.79
N ILE A 88 -2.51 2.51 -17.55
CA ILE A 88 -2.02 2.87 -16.20
C ILE A 88 -3.19 3.19 -15.27
N ILE A 89 -4.22 3.89 -15.78
CA ILE A 89 -5.43 4.19 -15.01
C ILE A 89 -6.21 2.91 -14.69
N ALA A 90 -6.40 2.03 -15.67
CA ALA A 90 -7.09 0.75 -15.45
C ALA A 90 -6.34 -0.14 -14.44
N ALA A 91 -5.00 -0.19 -14.53
CA ALA A 91 -4.17 -0.88 -13.55
C ALA A 91 -4.32 -0.26 -12.15
N GLY A 92 -4.28 1.08 -12.05
CA GLY A 92 -4.49 1.78 -10.77
C GLY A 92 -5.84 1.44 -10.14
N ILE A 93 -6.91 1.42 -10.92
CA ILE A 93 -8.26 1.04 -10.45
C ILE A 93 -8.27 -0.43 -9.99
N LEU A 94 -7.70 -1.34 -10.77
CA LEU A 94 -7.63 -2.77 -10.41
C LEU A 94 -6.86 -2.98 -9.10
N PHE A 95 -5.68 -2.40 -8.98
CA PHE A 95 -4.84 -2.52 -7.78
C PHE A 95 -5.48 -1.86 -6.56
N PHE A 96 -6.21 -0.76 -6.74
CA PHE A 96 -6.98 -0.15 -5.66
C PHE A 96 -8.04 -1.12 -5.12
N PHE A 97 -8.84 -1.77 -5.96
CA PHE A 97 -9.83 -2.73 -5.48
C PHE A 97 -9.21 -3.99 -4.87
N LEU A 98 -8.07 -4.45 -5.39
CA LEU A 98 -7.32 -5.54 -4.75
C LEU A 98 -6.85 -5.14 -3.35
N HIS A 99 -6.31 -3.94 -3.20
CA HIS A 99 -5.89 -3.39 -1.92
C HIS A 99 -7.04 -3.30 -0.92
N GLU A 100 -8.21 -2.81 -1.31
CA GLU A 100 -9.40 -2.74 -0.44
C GLU A 100 -9.85 -4.13 0.04
N ILE A 101 -9.83 -5.14 -0.86
CA ILE A 101 -10.16 -6.53 -0.49
C ILE A 101 -9.12 -7.07 0.50
N THR A 102 -7.84 -6.80 0.27
CA THR A 102 -6.75 -7.24 1.15
C THR A 102 -6.81 -6.51 2.49
N ALA A 103 -7.13 -5.23 2.54
CA ALA A 103 -7.30 -4.45 3.76
C ALA A 103 -8.48 -4.98 4.62
N LEU A 104 -9.61 -5.30 4.00
CA LEU A 104 -10.73 -5.97 4.70
C LEU A 104 -10.31 -7.34 5.26
N TRP A 105 -9.51 -8.10 4.53
CA TRP A 105 -8.97 -9.37 5.00
C TRP A 105 -8.03 -9.15 6.19
N ASP A 106 -7.14 -8.18 6.11
CA ASP A 106 -6.20 -7.82 7.17
C ASP A 106 -6.92 -7.50 8.47
N VAL A 107 -7.82 -6.51 8.45
CA VAL A 107 -8.60 -6.11 9.64
C VAL A 107 -9.38 -7.28 10.22
N SER A 108 -10.04 -8.09 9.36
CA SER A 108 -10.81 -9.27 9.81
C SER A 108 -9.91 -10.31 10.47
N TYR A 109 -8.70 -10.50 9.96
CA TYR A 109 -7.71 -11.40 10.54
C TYR A 109 -7.16 -10.84 11.86
N ALA A 110 -6.74 -9.58 11.88
CA ALA A 110 -6.16 -8.92 13.06
C ALA A 110 -7.11 -8.95 14.26
N VAL A 111 -8.38 -8.53 14.10
CA VAL A 111 -9.37 -8.50 15.19
C VAL A 111 -9.71 -9.90 15.72
N SER A 112 -9.51 -10.95 14.92
CA SER A 112 -9.68 -12.35 15.36
C SER A 112 -8.52 -12.84 16.23
N LYS A 113 -7.36 -12.17 16.21
CA LYS A 113 -6.12 -12.61 16.88
C LYS A 113 -5.68 -11.71 18.02
N ARG A 114 -5.99 -10.43 17.93
CA ARG A 114 -5.56 -9.41 18.88
C ARG A 114 -6.56 -8.26 18.98
N ARG A 115 -6.37 -7.41 19.97
CA ARG A 115 -7.14 -6.17 20.08
C ARG A 115 -6.49 -5.10 19.21
N VAL A 116 -7.22 -4.57 18.24
CA VAL A 116 -6.82 -3.43 17.41
C VAL A 116 -7.27 -2.15 18.13
N GLY A 117 -6.33 -1.24 18.39
CA GLY A 117 -6.59 0.00 19.11
C GLY A 117 -7.23 1.07 18.22
N PRO A 118 -7.86 2.13 18.81
CA PRO A 118 -8.49 3.20 18.03
C PRO A 118 -7.49 3.99 17.16
N ILE A 119 -6.26 4.18 17.63
CA ILE A 119 -5.20 4.86 16.86
C ILE A 119 -4.83 4.05 15.63
N GLU A 120 -4.63 2.75 15.80
CA GLU A 120 -4.31 1.82 14.73
C GLU A 120 -5.43 1.78 13.67
N GLN A 121 -6.70 1.67 14.10
CA GLN A 121 -7.84 1.75 13.17
C GLN A 121 -7.88 3.06 12.38
N HIS A 122 -7.54 4.17 13.02
CA HIS A 122 -7.51 5.47 12.36
C HIS A 122 -6.38 5.55 11.33
N VAL A 123 -5.21 5.01 11.66
CA VAL A 123 -4.06 4.93 10.72
C VAL A 123 -4.39 4.04 9.52
N HIS A 124 -5.03 2.87 9.74
CA HIS A 124 -5.51 2.00 8.67
C HIS A 124 -6.46 2.75 7.72
N SER A 125 -7.41 3.54 8.26
CA SER A 125 -8.30 4.36 7.42
C SER A 125 -7.53 5.36 6.54
N PHE A 126 -6.42 5.93 7.01
CA PHE A 126 -5.54 6.76 6.19
C PHE A 126 -4.86 5.95 5.08
N LEU A 127 -4.35 4.76 5.41
CA LEU A 127 -3.69 3.88 4.43
C LEU A 127 -4.64 3.39 3.33
N GLU A 128 -5.94 3.24 3.61
CA GLU A 128 -6.98 2.93 2.63
C GLU A 128 -7.35 4.17 1.79
N MET A 129 -7.52 5.33 2.42
CA MET A 129 -7.99 6.55 1.74
C MET A 129 -6.93 7.24 0.88
N ILE A 130 -5.64 7.16 1.24
CA ILE A 130 -4.56 7.84 0.51
C ILE A 130 -4.40 7.29 -0.92
N PRO A 131 -4.37 5.96 -1.17
CA PRO A 131 -4.35 5.40 -2.52
C PRO A 131 -5.56 5.84 -3.37
N LEU A 132 -6.75 5.91 -2.77
CA LEU A 132 -7.95 6.41 -3.43
C LEU A 132 -7.80 7.88 -3.86
N LEU A 133 -7.33 8.74 -2.94
CA LEU A 133 -7.09 10.16 -3.25
C LEU A 133 -6.04 10.32 -4.36
N ALA A 134 -4.95 9.56 -4.30
CA ALA A 134 -3.93 9.57 -5.34
C ALA A 134 -4.52 9.16 -6.70
N LEU A 135 -5.30 8.08 -6.74
CA LEU A 135 -5.96 7.59 -7.95
C LEU A 135 -6.92 8.63 -8.52
N ILE A 136 -7.78 9.25 -7.68
CA ILE A 136 -8.70 10.30 -8.11
C ILE A 136 -7.95 11.49 -8.72
N LEU A 137 -6.85 11.93 -8.11
CA LEU A 137 -6.04 13.04 -8.62
C LEU A 137 -5.36 12.68 -9.95
N VAL A 138 -4.86 11.45 -10.09
CA VAL A 138 -4.30 10.95 -11.36
C VAL A 138 -5.38 10.89 -12.45
N ILE A 139 -6.56 10.38 -12.14
CA ILE A 139 -7.70 10.34 -13.08
C ILE A 139 -8.11 11.76 -13.48
N ALA A 140 -8.25 12.68 -12.53
CA ALA A 140 -8.64 14.06 -12.79
C ALA A 140 -7.63 14.75 -13.72
N ARG A 141 -6.33 14.51 -13.52
CA ARG A 141 -5.25 15.03 -14.37
C ARG A 141 -5.27 14.44 -15.79
N HIS A 142 -5.65 13.17 -15.92
CA HIS A 142 -5.64 12.42 -17.18
C HIS A 142 -7.06 11.98 -17.59
N TRP A 143 -8.02 12.89 -17.43
CA TRP A 143 -9.44 12.63 -17.62
C TRP A 143 -9.80 12.03 -18.98
N SER A 144 -9.16 12.50 -20.06
CA SER A 144 -9.35 11.98 -21.42
C SER A 144 -9.03 10.48 -21.53
N HIS A 145 -7.96 10.02 -20.91
CA HIS A 145 -7.57 8.61 -20.88
C HIS A 145 -8.52 7.75 -20.03
N PHE A 146 -9.08 8.34 -18.96
CA PHE A 146 -10.08 7.67 -18.15
C PHE A 146 -11.39 7.46 -18.90
N ILE A 147 -11.96 8.50 -19.52
CA ILE A 147 -13.20 8.35 -20.26
C ILE A 147 -13.06 7.46 -21.49
N ALA A 148 -11.87 7.42 -22.09
CA ALA A 148 -11.58 6.53 -23.22
C ALA A 148 -11.73 5.03 -22.85
N LEU A 149 -11.53 4.64 -21.59
CA LEU A 149 -11.79 3.27 -21.11
C LEU A 149 -13.25 2.82 -21.32
N PHE A 150 -14.18 3.78 -21.33
CA PHE A 150 -15.61 3.53 -21.51
C PHE A 150 -16.06 3.77 -22.97
N GLY A 151 -15.13 3.97 -23.88
CA GLY A 151 -15.41 4.31 -25.27
C GLY A 151 -15.97 5.73 -25.43
N LEU A 152 -15.76 6.60 -24.45
CA LEU A 152 -16.18 8.00 -24.43
C LEU A 152 -14.99 8.91 -24.77
N GLY A 153 -15.29 10.06 -25.39
CA GLY A 153 -14.25 11.02 -25.78
C GLY A 153 -13.84 10.91 -27.25
N GLU A 154 -12.84 11.72 -27.64
CA GLU A 154 -12.43 11.87 -29.05
C GLU A 154 -11.37 10.83 -29.47
N SER A 155 -10.68 10.22 -28.51
CA SER A 155 -9.57 9.29 -28.77
C SER A 155 -9.89 7.90 -28.23
N PRO A 156 -9.44 6.82 -28.91
CA PRO A 156 -9.56 5.46 -28.39
C PRO A 156 -8.68 5.26 -27.15
N ALA A 157 -9.06 4.25 -26.32
CA ALA A 157 -8.26 3.88 -25.16
C ALA A 157 -6.85 3.43 -25.58
N ASP A 158 -5.84 3.96 -24.92
CA ASP A 158 -4.43 3.64 -25.14
C ASP A 158 -3.93 2.67 -24.06
N PHE A 159 -3.49 1.48 -24.51
CA PHE A 159 -2.95 0.42 -23.65
C PHE A 159 -1.43 0.18 -23.87
N GLY A 160 -0.75 1.11 -24.52
CA GLY A 160 0.69 1.03 -24.76
C GLY A 160 1.51 1.37 -23.51
N LEU A 161 2.43 0.50 -23.10
CA LEU A 161 3.36 0.78 -22.01
C LEU A 161 4.57 1.53 -22.56
N ARG A 162 4.69 2.82 -22.22
CA ARG A 162 5.76 3.71 -22.68
C ARG A 162 6.37 4.48 -21.52
N PHE A 163 7.70 4.52 -21.43
CA PHE A 163 8.37 5.39 -20.46
C PHE A 163 8.05 6.86 -20.71
N LYS A 164 8.02 7.65 -19.64
CA LYS A 164 7.82 9.10 -19.75
C LYS A 164 8.84 9.74 -20.68
N GLN A 165 8.36 10.57 -21.61
CA GLN A 165 9.20 11.40 -22.47
C GLN A 165 9.86 12.52 -21.67
N GLU A 166 9.13 13.08 -20.70
CA GLU A 166 9.64 14.02 -19.71
C GLU A 166 9.68 13.33 -18.34
N PRO A 167 10.77 12.62 -18.02
CA PRO A 167 10.88 11.88 -16.77
C PRO A 167 10.96 12.84 -15.58
N LEU A 168 10.45 12.38 -14.44
CA LEU A 168 10.62 13.10 -13.18
C LEU A 168 12.12 13.23 -12.84
N PRO A 169 12.52 14.27 -12.09
CA PRO A 169 13.91 14.43 -11.68
C PRO A 169 14.45 13.16 -11.02
N THR A 170 15.62 12.71 -11.46
CA THR A 170 16.23 11.45 -10.98
C THR A 170 16.41 11.43 -9.46
N TRP A 171 16.79 12.58 -8.87
CA TRP A 171 16.91 12.69 -7.41
C TRP A 171 15.58 12.42 -6.69
N TYR A 172 14.45 12.85 -7.27
CA TYR A 172 13.13 12.62 -6.70
C TYR A 172 12.76 11.14 -6.74
N LEU A 173 12.94 10.48 -7.89
CA LEU A 173 12.70 9.05 -8.04
C LEU A 173 13.54 8.23 -7.05
N LEU A 174 14.84 8.53 -6.97
CA LEU A 174 15.73 7.87 -6.02
C LEU A 174 15.32 8.12 -4.57
N SER A 175 14.87 9.33 -4.24
CA SER A 175 14.36 9.65 -2.90
C SER A 175 13.11 8.84 -2.56
N VAL A 176 12.13 8.77 -3.47
CA VAL A 176 10.91 7.95 -3.28
C VAL A 176 11.26 6.48 -3.09
N ILE A 177 12.15 5.92 -3.92
CA ILE A 177 12.60 4.52 -3.79
C ILE A 177 13.29 4.29 -2.44
N ALA A 178 14.23 5.18 -2.06
CA ALA A 178 14.96 5.06 -0.81
C ALA A 178 14.03 5.12 0.40
N VAL A 179 13.12 6.11 0.42
CA VAL A 179 12.15 6.28 1.51
C VAL A 179 11.17 5.11 1.58
N ALA A 180 10.60 4.67 0.45
CA ALA A 180 9.73 3.50 0.39
C ALA A 180 10.45 2.24 0.89
N THR A 181 11.73 2.06 0.54
CA THR A 181 12.51 0.91 1.01
C THR A 181 12.77 0.98 2.50
N VAL A 182 13.19 2.13 3.02
CA VAL A 182 13.65 2.27 4.42
C VAL A 182 12.47 2.38 5.39
N LEU A 183 11.42 3.12 5.04
CA LEU A 183 10.30 3.41 5.96
C LEU A 183 9.12 2.43 5.82
N GLU A 184 8.98 1.74 4.67
CA GLU A 184 7.88 0.83 4.45
C GLU A 184 8.36 -0.62 4.30
N PHE A 185 9.15 -0.92 3.28
CA PHE A 185 9.52 -2.29 2.96
C PHE A 185 10.35 -2.96 4.07
N LEU A 186 11.44 -2.33 4.55
CA LEU A 186 12.30 -2.92 5.58
C LEU A 186 11.60 -3.13 6.93
N PRO A 187 10.77 -2.19 7.46
CA PRO A 187 10.01 -2.40 8.67
C PRO A 187 9.04 -3.59 8.60
N TYR A 188 8.30 -3.75 7.49
CA TYR A 188 7.40 -4.90 7.33
C TYR A 188 8.13 -6.22 7.12
N VAL A 189 9.29 -6.22 6.47
CA VAL A 189 10.16 -7.40 6.38
C VAL A 189 10.73 -7.77 7.78
N GLU A 190 11.15 -6.78 8.58
CA GLU A 190 11.59 -7.00 9.97
C GLU A 190 10.46 -7.63 10.80
N GLU A 191 9.26 -7.10 10.68
CA GLU A 191 8.08 -7.62 11.36
C GLU A 191 7.79 -9.07 10.98
N LEU A 192 7.83 -9.41 9.70
CA LEU A 192 7.67 -10.78 9.20
C LEU A 192 8.72 -11.71 9.79
N ILE A 193 10.00 -11.34 9.77
CA ILE A 193 11.10 -12.13 10.31
C ILE A 193 10.92 -12.35 11.82
N ARG A 194 10.53 -11.32 12.56
CA ARG A 194 10.25 -11.37 14.00
C ARG A 194 9.07 -12.29 14.30
N GLY A 195 8.00 -12.23 13.50
CA GLY A 195 6.86 -13.13 13.60
C GLY A 195 7.20 -14.59 13.33
N MET A 196 8.03 -14.87 12.32
CA MET A 196 8.52 -16.22 12.02
C MET A 196 9.33 -16.80 13.17
N LYS A 197 10.28 -16.03 13.74
CA LYS A 197 11.09 -16.45 14.90
C LYS A 197 10.23 -16.71 16.15
N ALA A 198 9.22 -15.89 16.40
CA ALA A 198 8.31 -16.08 17.52
C ALA A 198 7.49 -17.38 17.38
N LYS A 199 7.01 -17.66 16.17
CA LYS A 199 6.28 -18.89 15.85
C LYS A 199 7.15 -20.15 16.02
N GLU A 200 8.39 -20.13 15.53
CA GLU A 200 9.34 -21.23 15.67
C GLU A 200 9.63 -21.54 17.15
N LYS A 201 9.91 -20.50 17.95
CA LYS A 201 10.10 -20.65 19.39
C LYS A 201 8.89 -21.26 20.10
N SER A 202 7.69 -20.85 19.74
CA SER A 202 6.44 -21.39 20.29
C SER A 202 6.28 -22.88 19.97
N ILE A 203 6.56 -23.30 18.73
CA ILE A 203 6.53 -24.72 18.32
C ILE A 203 7.56 -25.54 19.10
N HIS A 204 8.79 -25.04 19.24
CA HIS A 204 9.84 -25.73 19.97
C HIS A 204 9.48 -25.93 21.46
N LEU A 205 8.94 -24.89 22.12
CA LEU A 205 8.50 -24.99 23.51
C LEU A 205 7.37 -26.00 23.69
N SER A 206 6.40 -26.02 22.78
CA SER A 206 5.29 -26.99 22.82
C SER A 206 5.78 -28.43 22.62
N TYR A 207 6.78 -28.64 21.79
CA TYR A 207 7.42 -29.94 21.60
C TYR A 207 8.13 -30.42 22.88
N LEU A 208 8.90 -29.56 23.56
CA LEU A 208 9.58 -29.89 24.83
C LEU A 208 8.57 -30.23 25.93
N GLN A 209 7.51 -29.46 26.10
CA GLN A 209 6.45 -29.74 27.07
C GLN A 209 5.77 -31.09 26.81
N ASN A 210 5.54 -31.44 25.55
CA ASN A 210 4.91 -32.71 25.20
C ASN A 210 5.86 -33.91 25.41
N THR A 211 7.16 -33.74 25.27
CA THR A 211 8.15 -34.76 25.60
C THR A 211 8.29 -34.96 27.09
N ASP A 212 8.33 -33.91 27.90
CA ASP A 212 8.39 -34.00 29.36
C ASP A 212 7.15 -34.70 29.92
N CYS A 213 5.94 -34.39 29.43
CA CYS A 213 4.72 -35.09 29.81
C CYS A 213 4.77 -36.60 29.49
N ARG A 214 5.37 -36.99 28.38
CA ARG A 214 5.52 -38.42 28.02
C ARG A 214 6.49 -39.16 28.96
N TYR A 215 7.59 -38.52 29.37
CA TYR A 215 8.51 -39.13 30.34
C TYR A 215 7.88 -39.30 31.71
N VAL A 216 7.12 -38.31 32.19
CA VAL A 216 6.40 -38.39 33.46
C VAL A 216 5.32 -39.48 33.46
N TYR A 217 4.62 -39.68 32.34
CA TYR A 217 3.61 -40.76 32.21
C TYR A 217 4.24 -42.15 32.09
N ALA A 218 5.39 -42.27 31.39
CA ALA A 218 6.10 -43.54 31.26
C ALA A 218 6.72 -43.99 32.61
N ASP A 219 7.17 -43.05 33.42
CA ASP A 219 7.75 -43.37 34.77
C ASP A 219 6.65 -43.73 35.79
N ARG A 220 5.49 -43.13 35.73
CA ARG A 220 4.34 -43.50 36.59
C ARG A 220 3.83 -44.91 36.30
N ASN A 221 3.83 -45.36 35.05
CA ASN A 221 3.43 -46.73 34.71
C ASN A 221 4.44 -47.79 35.13
N LYS A 222 5.71 -47.45 35.34
CA LYS A 222 6.72 -48.37 35.93
C LYS A 222 6.54 -48.57 37.44
N ILE A 223 6.02 -47.57 38.15
CA ILE A 223 5.79 -47.64 39.62
C ILE A 223 4.59 -48.54 39.92
N PHE A 224 3.62 -48.69 39.05
CA PHE A 224 2.43 -49.56 39.25
C PHE A 224 2.64 -51.04 38.89
N GLN A 225 3.82 -51.44 38.37
CA GLN A 225 4.17 -52.84 38.08
C GLN A 225 5.00 -53.53 39.17
N VAL A 226 5.23 -52.88 40.30
CA VAL A 226 6.06 -53.39 41.42
C VAL A 226 5.23 -53.66 42.69
N PHE A 227 3.88 -53.70 42.56
CA PHE A 227 3.00 -54.17 43.67
C PHE A 227 2.06 -55.27 43.17
#